data_7aa9d570dad2480ab7a803a3c94ca316
#
_entry.id   7aa9d570dad2480ab7a803a3c94ca316
#
_cell.length_a   1.000
_cell.length_b   1.000
_cell.length_c   1.000
_cell.angle_alpha   90.00
_cell.angle_beta   90.00
_cell.angle_gamma   90.00
#
_symmetry.space_group_name_H-M   'P 1'
#
loop_
_entity.id
_entity.type
_entity.pdbx_description
1 polymer ?
#
loop_
_entity_poly.entity_id
_entity_poly.type
_entity_poly.pdbx_seq_one_letter_code
_entity_poly.pdbx_strand_id
1 'polypeptide(L)'
;MRRGIAATALVASLALAATACGGDSDDSGKADGPVTITWWDTSNATNEAPTYKALAKEFEKANPDIKVKYVNVPFDQAQNKFDTAAGSKGAPDILRSEVGWTPAFAKKGFFLPLDGTEALADQGKFQPSLIEQAKYEGKTYGVPLVTDTLALVYNKELFKKAGIDGAPTTWADLKTDAATIKKETGVDGYWGSTQAYYAQSFLYGEGTDTVDADAKKITVASPAAKKAYGTWKGLFDGKGLHKADTTADAYAHIQDAFVNGKVASIVQGPWEITNFYKGSAFKDKTNLGIATVPAGSSGKAGAPTGGHNLSVYAGSDKAHQAASLTFLKFMTSAKSQETIALKNSTLPTRDDAYTTEVKSDPGIAGYQGVLSAAQPRPALPEYSSLWGPLDTELPKIAGGKESLDKGLGNAETAIAKLVPDFSK
;
A
#
# COMPACT_ATOMS: atom_id res chain seq x y z
N MET A 1 -36.65 -23.57 -60.81
CA MET A 1 -35.89 -24.64 -61.49
C MET A 1 -34.94 -25.17 -60.41
N ARG A 2 -35.29 -26.34 -59.83
CA ARG A 2 -34.71 -27.68 -60.16
C ARG A 2 -33.17 -27.63 -60.01
N ARG A 3 -32.46 -28.38 -59.14
CA ARG A 3 -32.51 -29.76 -58.60
C ARG A 3 -31.40 -29.77 -57.54
N GLY A 4 -31.32 -30.37 -56.43
CA GLY A 4 -31.70 -31.70 -55.95
C GLY A 4 -30.51 -32.65 -55.94
N ILE A 5 -30.42 -33.48 -54.88
CA ILE A 5 -29.70 -34.73 -54.68
C ILE A 5 -28.67 -34.62 -53.58
N ALA A 6 -28.91 -35.09 -52.34
CA ALA A 6 -29.12 -36.42 -51.74
C ALA A 6 -27.79 -37.11 -51.39
N ALA A 7 -27.59 -37.22 -50.08
CA ALA A 7 -27.43 -38.41 -49.24
C ALA A 7 -26.22 -39.33 -49.50
N THR A 8 -25.44 -39.63 -48.52
CA THR A 8 -25.37 -41.00 -47.97
C THR A 8 -24.73 -41.03 -46.58
N ALA A 9 -25.42 -41.67 -45.66
CA ALA A 9 -24.99 -42.02 -44.31
C ALA A 9 -24.08 -43.26 -44.39
N LEU A 10 -23.08 -43.35 -43.49
CA LEU A 10 -22.50 -44.63 -43.13
C LEU A 10 -22.37 -44.69 -41.60
N VAL A 11 -23.17 -45.53 -41.01
CA VAL A 11 -23.13 -46.03 -39.63
C VAL A 11 -22.10 -47.11 -39.54
N ALA A 12 -21.19 -47.07 -38.56
CA ALA A 12 -20.45 -48.21 -38.10
C ALA A 12 -20.38 -48.17 -36.57
N SER A 13 -21.18 -49.00 -35.96
CA SER A 13 -21.20 -49.43 -34.57
C SER A 13 -20.14 -50.48 -34.32
N LEU A 14 -19.50 -50.47 -33.14
CA LEU A 14 -18.97 -51.62 -32.36
C LEU A 14 -18.06 -51.04 -31.27
N ALA A 15 -18.01 -51.45 -30.04
CA ALA A 15 -18.68 -52.36 -29.14
C ALA A 15 -18.12 -52.08 -27.76
N LEU A 16 -18.90 -52.27 -26.74
CA LEU A 16 -18.55 -52.17 -25.32
C LEU A 16 -17.45 -53.18 -24.94
N ALA A 17 -16.52 -52.75 -24.10
CA ALA A 17 -15.89 -53.60 -23.10
C ALA A 17 -15.82 -52.87 -21.78
N ALA A 18 -16.71 -53.22 -20.88
CA ALA A 18 -16.65 -52.84 -19.47
C ALA A 18 -15.62 -53.73 -18.79
N THR A 19 -14.63 -53.10 -18.12
CA THR A 19 -13.91 -53.72 -17.01
C THR A 19 -13.92 -52.77 -15.85
N ALA A 20 -14.75 -53.09 -14.86
CA ALA A 20 -14.68 -52.53 -13.54
C ALA A 20 -13.46 -53.13 -12.83
N CYS A 21 -12.59 -52.23 -12.32
CA CYS A 21 -11.76 -52.53 -11.16
C CYS A 21 -11.68 -51.24 -10.33
N GLY A 22 -12.22 -51.30 -9.14
CA GLY A 22 -12.09 -50.27 -8.13
C GLY A 22 -10.62 -50.18 -7.67
N GLY A 23 -10.21 -48.99 -7.41
CA GLY A 23 -8.96 -48.61 -6.80
C GLY A 23 -9.07 -47.14 -6.40
N ASP A 24 -9.24 -46.89 -5.10
CA ASP A 24 -8.97 -45.59 -4.50
C ASP A 24 -7.55 -45.19 -4.91
N SER A 25 -7.43 -44.26 -5.80
CA SER A 25 -6.17 -43.61 -6.13
C SER A 25 -6.34 -42.17 -5.69
N ASP A 26 -5.64 -41.78 -4.62
CA ASP A 26 -5.25 -40.42 -4.36
C ASP A 26 -4.75 -39.81 -5.68
N ASP A 27 -5.59 -39.00 -6.30
CA ASP A 27 -5.23 -38.29 -7.53
C ASP A 27 -4.33 -37.09 -7.12
N SER A 28 -3.05 -37.40 -6.89
CA SER A 28 -1.97 -36.43 -6.95
C SER A 28 -1.72 -36.06 -8.42
N GLY A 29 -2.70 -35.41 -9.04
CA GLY A 29 -2.62 -34.94 -10.41
C GLY A 29 -1.47 -33.93 -10.56
N LYS A 30 -0.29 -34.41 -10.97
CA LYS A 30 0.70 -33.59 -11.65
C LYS A 30 0.04 -33.12 -12.95
N ALA A 31 -0.25 -31.82 -13.04
CA ALA A 31 -0.64 -31.23 -14.31
C ALA A 31 0.49 -31.50 -15.33
N ASP A 32 0.17 -32.20 -16.41
CA ASP A 32 1.10 -32.41 -17.52
C ASP A 32 1.31 -31.08 -18.25
N GLY A 33 2.30 -30.30 -17.83
CA GLY A 33 2.69 -29.06 -18.49
C GLY A 33 2.99 -27.89 -17.51
N PRO A 34 3.55 -26.80 -18.01
CA PRO A 34 3.85 -25.63 -17.20
C PRO A 34 2.57 -25.00 -16.63
N VAL A 35 2.56 -24.71 -15.32
CA VAL A 35 1.49 -23.96 -14.66
C VAL A 35 1.70 -22.46 -14.93
N THR A 36 0.66 -21.75 -15.37
CA THR A 36 0.72 -20.30 -15.56
C THR A 36 -0.07 -19.57 -14.48
N ILE A 37 0.62 -19.01 -13.48
CA ILE A 37 0.00 -18.19 -12.45
C ILE A 37 -0.18 -16.75 -12.91
N THR A 38 -1.31 -16.15 -12.59
CA THR A 38 -1.58 -14.73 -12.85
C THR A 38 -1.29 -13.92 -11.59
N TRP A 39 -0.39 -12.95 -11.70
CA TRP A 39 -0.05 -12.05 -10.59
C TRP A 39 -0.51 -10.62 -10.89
N TRP A 40 -1.42 -10.10 -10.04
CA TRP A 40 -1.75 -8.67 -10.03
C TRP A 40 -0.81 -7.93 -9.09
N ASP A 41 -0.03 -7.03 -9.68
CA ASP A 41 0.88 -6.15 -8.98
C ASP A 41 0.31 -4.72 -8.95
N THR A 42 0.19 -4.17 -7.75
CA THR A 42 -0.39 -2.86 -7.48
C THR A 42 0.66 -1.75 -7.35
N SER A 43 1.91 -2.04 -7.71
CA SER A 43 3.01 -1.08 -7.64
C SER A 43 2.89 0.02 -8.70
N ASN A 44 3.60 1.12 -8.46
CA ASN A 44 3.72 2.19 -9.46
C ASN A 44 4.32 1.65 -10.76
N ALA A 45 3.60 1.87 -11.86
CA ALA A 45 3.94 1.31 -13.17
C ALA A 45 5.31 1.73 -13.71
N THR A 46 5.81 2.91 -13.33
CA THR A 46 7.04 3.50 -13.83
C THR A 46 8.23 3.41 -12.88
N ASN A 47 7.97 3.46 -11.58
CA ASN A 47 9.02 3.51 -10.56
C ASN A 47 9.35 2.14 -9.97
N GLU A 48 8.35 1.29 -9.72
CA GLU A 48 8.51 0.03 -9.01
C GLU A 48 8.32 -1.21 -9.91
N ALA A 49 7.31 -1.21 -10.77
CA ALA A 49 6.92 -2.35 -11.60
C ALA A 49 8.05 -2.96 -12.45
N PRO A 50 9.01 -2.19 -13.00
CA PRO A 50 10.12 -2.77 -13.75
C PRO A 50 10.95 -3.77 -12.93
N THR A 51 11.19 -3.50 -11.64
CA THR A 51 11.91 -4.41 -10.73
C THR A 51 11.13 -5.70 -10.51
N TYR A 52 9.85 -5.60 -10.25
CA TYR A 52 8.97 -6.77 -10.04
C TYR A 52 8.86 -7.64 -11.29
N LYS A 53 8.75 -7.04 -12.47
CA LYS A 53 8.78 -7.77 -13.75
C LYS A 53 10.11 -8.50 -13.98
N ALA A 54 11.23 -7.89 -13.61
CA ALA A 54 12.55 -8.51 -13.74
C ALA A 54 12.66 -9.72 -12.80
N LEU A 55 12.24 -9.59 -11.53
CA LEU A 55 12.24 -10.69 -10.58
C LEU A 55 11.31 -11.84 -11.00
N ALA A 56 10.14 -11.55 -11.57
CA ALA A 56 9.26 -12.59 -12.11
C ALA A 56 9.95 -13.38 -13.23
N LYS A 57 10.72 -12.73 -14.10
CA LYS A 57 11.51 -13.41 -15.14
C LYS A 57 12.67 -14.22 -14.56
N GLU A 58 13.30 -13.77 -13.49
CA GLU A 58 14.33 -14.53 -12.78
C GLU A 58 13.73 -15.78 -12.13
N PHE A 59 12.55 -15.66 -11.53
CA PHE A 59 11.79 -16.78 -11.00
C PHE A 59 11.49 -17.83 -12.08
N GLU A 60 10.99 -17.43 -13.24
CA GLU A 60 10.69 -18.34 -14.35
C GLU A 60 11.93 -19.10 -14.86
N LYS A 61 13.12 -18.48 -14.82
CA LYS A 61 14.38 -19.15 -15.18
C LYS A 61 14.76 -20.23 -14.17
N ALA A 62 14.52 -19.96 -12.88
CA ALA A 62 14.79 -20.90 -11.80
C ALA A 62 13.73 -22.01 -11.70
N ASN A 63 12.52 -21.76 -12.20
CA ASN A 63 11.36 -22.67 -12.13
C ASN A 63 10.72 -22.80 -13.53
N PRO A 64 11.33 -23.54 -14.46
CA PRO A 64 10.91 -23.56 -15.87
C PRO A 64 9.47 -24.05 -16.08
N ASP A 65 8.95 -24.85 -15.15
CA ASP A 65 7.58 -25.40 -15.17
C ASP A 65 6.52 -24.41 -14.63
N ILE A 66 6.93 -23.22 -14.17
CA ILE A 66 6.00 -22.17 -13.71
C ILE A 66 6.19 -20.93 -14.58
N LYS A 67 5.09 -20.42 -15.12
CA LYS A 67 5.04 -19.15 -15.85
C LYS A 67 4.28 -18.11 -15.06
N VAL A 68 4.69 -16.85 -15.17
CA VAL A 68 4.06 -15.73 -14.45
C VAL A 68 3.44 -14.75 -15.44
N LYS A 69 2.11 -14.76 -15.51
CA LYS A 69 1.37 -13.71 -16.21
C LYS A 69 1.28 -12.48 -15.31
N TYR A 70 2.25 -11.58 -15.47
CA TYR A 70 2.28 -10.32 -14.73
C TYR A 70 1.23 -9.34 -15.27
N VAL A 71 0.44 -8.74 -14.37
CA VAL A 71 -0.54 -7.69 -14.67
C VAL A 71 -0.36 -6.56 -13.69
N ASN A 72 0.01 -5.37 -14.16
CA ASN A 72 0.01 -4.17 -13.32
C ASN A 72 -1.41 -3.60 -13.23
N VAL A 73 -1.90 -3.40 -12.02
CA VAL A 73 -3.23 -2.84 -11.74
C VAL A 73 -3.04 -1.54 -10.97
N PRO A 74 -3.61 -0.40 -11.43
CA PRO A 74 -3.54 0.85 -10.68
C PRO A 74 -4.05 0.69 -9.25
N PHE A 75 -3.27 1.19 -8.29
CA PHE A 75 -3.50 0.99 -6.85
C PHE A 75 -4.91 1.41 -6.40
N ASP A 76 -5.36 2.57 -6.85
CA ASP A 76 -6.67 3.17 -6.54
C ASP A 76 -7.87 2.32 -6.98
N GLN A 77 -7.66 1.43 -7.96
CA GLN A 77 -8.70 0.55 -8.51
C GLN A 77 -8.57 -0.90 -8.00
N ALA A 78 -7.40 -1.27 -7.49
CA ALA A 78 -7.03 -2.65 -7.29
C ALA A 78 -7.89 -3.37 -6.25
N GLN A 79 -8.22 -2.72 -5.13
CA GLN A 79 -9.06 -3.31 -4.08
C GLN A 79 -10.44 -3.69 -4.62
N ASN A 80 -11.11 -2.75 -5.29
CA ASN A 80 -12.45 -2.98 -5.84
C ASN A 80 -12.45 -3.98 -6.99
N LYS A 81 -11.43 -3.93 -7.86
CA LYS A 81 -11.28 -4.91 -8.95
C LYS A 81 -11.07 -6.31 -8.42
N PHE A 82 -10.20 -6.48 -7.40
CA PHE A 82 -9.96 -7.78 -6.80
C PHE A 82 -11.22 -8.29 -6.08
N ASP A 83 -11.90 -7.46 -5.32
CA ASP A 83 -13.14 -7.82 -4.63
C ASP A 83 -14.20 -8.36 -5.61
N THR A 84 -14.40 -7.66 -6.73
CA THR A 84 -15.33 -8.07 -7.77
C THR A 84 -14.90 -9.35 -8.47
N ALA A 85 -13.61 -9.46 -8.82
CA ALA A 85 -13.05 -10.60 -9.53
C ALA A 85 -13.07 -11.88 -8.66
N ALA A 86 -12.72 -11.77 -7.38
CA ALA A 86 -12.73 -12.88 -6.43
C ALA A 86 -14.15 -13.41 -6.19
N GLY A 87 -15.14 -12.52 -6.06
CA GLY A 87 -16.55 -12.90 -5.92
C GLY A 87 -17.11 -13.63 -7.16
N SER A 88 -16.55 -13.40 -8.34
CA SER A 88 -16.97 -14.02 -9.61
C SER A 88 -16.03 -15.12 -10.12
N LYS A 89 -15.05 -15.56 -9.31
CA LYS A 89 -14.01 -16.53 -9.67
C LYS A 89 -13.11 -16.11 -10.84
N GLY A 90 -12.97 -14.80 -11.07
CA GLY A 90 -12.11 -14.20 -12.09
C GLY A 90 -10.87 -13.53 -11.51
N ALA A 91 -10.54 -13.80 -10.24
CA ALA A 91 -9.37 -13.23 -9.57
C ALA A 91 -8.06 -13.79 -10.12
N PRO A 92 -6.95 -13.02 -9.97
CA PRO A 92 -5.61 -13.56 -10.20
C PRO A 92 -5.27 -14.60 -9.13
N ASP A 93 -4.26 -15.43 -9.39
CA ASP A 93 -3.76 -16.38 -8.40
C ASP A 93 -3.05 -15.68 -7.24
N ILE A 94 -2.38 -14.55 -7.53
CA ILE A 94 -1.63 -13.77 -6.56
C ILE A 94 -2.02 -12.30 -6.67
N LEU A 95 -2.23 -11.67 -5.51
CA LEU A 95 -2.38 -10.23 -5.39
C LEU A 95 -1.21 -9.66 -4.56
N ARG A 96 -0.57 -8.60 -5.06
CA ARG A 96 0.20 -7.70 -4.21
C ARG A 96 -0.80 -6.81 -3.47
N SER A 97 -1.17 -7.26 -2.28
CA SER A 97 -2.23 -6.66 -1.46
C SER A 97 -1.66 -5.62 -0.51
N GLU A 98 -2.26 -4.44 -0.44
CA GLU A 98 -1.96 -3.50 0.64
C GLU A 98 -2.32 -4.14 1.99
N VAL A 99 -1.49 -3.90 3.02
CA VAL A 99 -1.62 -4.61 4.31
C VAL A 99 -2.99 -4.44 4.97
N GLY A 100 -3.62 -3.27 4.85
CA GLY A 100 -4.94 -3.00 5.41
C GLY A 100 -6.11 -3.70 4.69
N TRP A 101 -5.89 -4.32 3.51
CA TRP A 101 -6.92 -5.09 2.82
C TRP A 101 -7.01 -6.53 3.33
N THR A 102 -5.96 -7.01 4.00
CA THR A 102 -5.87 -8.41 4.46
C THR A 102 -7.08 -8.84 5.30
N PRO A 103 -7.52 -8.10 6.34
CA PRO A 103 -8.67 -8.51 7.13
C PRO A 103 -9.97 -8.64 6.32
N ALA A 104 -10.22 -7.69 5.41
CA ALA A 104 -11.42 -7.70 4.57
C ALA A 104 -11.50 -8.93 3.65
N PHE A 105 -10.40 -9.22 2.96
CA PHE A 105 -10.35 -10.33 2.01
C PHE A 105 -10.25 -11.69 2.69
N ALA A 106 -9.58 -11.76 3.87
CA ALA A 106 -9.55 -12.95 4.70
C ALA A 106 -10.95 -13.30 5.23
N LYS A 107 -11.70 -12.31 5.77
CA LYS A 107 -13.09 -12.48 6.24
C LYS A 107 -14.02 -13.00 5.15
N LYS A 108 -13.81 -12.57 3.90
CA LYS A 108 -14.57 -13.04 2.74
C LYS A 108 -14.14 -14.42 2.23
N GLY A 109 -13.08 -15.01 2.78
CA GLY A 109 -12.51 -16.27 2.33
C GLY A 109 -11.81 -16.17 0.97
N PHE A 110 -11.39 -14.98 0.56
CA PHE A 110 -10.73 -14.78 -0.74
C PHE A 110 -9.23 -15.08 -0.69
N PHE A 111 -8.60 -14.97 0.47
CA PHE A 111 -7.19 -15.31 0.64
C PHE A 111 -7.00 -16.69 1.25
N LEU A 112 -6.01 -17.42 0.76
CA LEU A 112 -5.59 -18.71 1.27
C LEU A 112 -4.84 -18.51 2.59
N PRO A 113 -5.18 -19.23 3.69
CA PRO A 113 -4.33 -19.28 4.88
C PRO A 113 -2.97 -19.89 4.55
N LEU A 114 -1.89 -19.25 4.99
CA LEU A 114 -0.53 -19.63 4.63
C LEU A 114 0.21 -20.39 5.74
N ASP A 115 -0.39 -20.53 6.92
CA ASP A 115 0.23 -21.22 8.06
C ASP A 115 0.60 -22.65 7.71
N GLY A 116 1.84 -23.05 8.00
CA GLY A 116 2.37 -24.37 7.67
C GLY A 116 2.78 -24.59 6.21
N THR A 117 2.62 -23.59 5.33
CA THR A 117 3.06 -23.66 3.94
C THR A 117 4.53 -23.27 3.78
N GLU A 118 5.12 -23.62 2.64
CA GLU A 118 6.51 -23.26 2.30
C GLU A 118 6.73 -21.74 2.18
N ALA A 119 5.68 -20.98 1.86
CA ALA A 119 5.77 -19.52 1.77
C ALA A 119 6.13 -18.85 3.11
N LEU A 120 5.84 -19.49 4.23
CA LEU A 120 6.18 -19.03 5.59
C LEU A 120 7.30 -19.85 6.24
N ALA A 121 8.03 -20.69 5.49
CA ALA A 121 9.12 -21.51 6.05
C ALA A 121 10.17 -20.67 6.79
N ASP A 122 10.44 -19.46 6.30
CA ASP A 122 11.39 -18.50 6.88
C ASP A 122 10.71 -17.42 7.73
N GLN A 123 9.49 -17.66 8.25
CA GLN A 123 8.70 -16.66 8.98
C GLN A 123 9.48 -15.92 10.07
N GLY A 124 10.38 -16.61 10.79
CA GLY A 124 11.21 -16.02 11.84
C GLY A 124 12.29 -15.02 11.36
N LYS A 125 12.45 -14.84 10.04
CA LYS A 125 13.35 -13.81 9.47
C LYS A 125 12.66 -12.48 9.22
N PHE A 126 11.34 -12.47 9.18
CA PHE A 126 10.55 -11.25 9.02
C PHE A 126 10.40 -10.52 10.36
N GLN A 127 10.25 -9.21 10.29
CA GLN A 127 9.92 -8.39 11.46
C GLN A 127 8.57 -8.85 12.04
N PRO A 128 8.50 -9.20 13.35
CA PRO A 128 7.31 -9.82 13.92
C PRO A 128 6.02 -8.99 13.75
N SER A 129 6.12 -7.66 13.88
CA SER A 129 4.98 -6.74 13.71
C SER A 129 4.38 -6.78 12.30
N LEU A 130 5.19 -7.06 11.28
CA LEU A 130 4.71 -7.12 9.89
C LEU A 130 4.02 -8.46 9.60
N ILE A 131 4.51 -9.56 10.20
CA ILE A 131 3.78 -10.83 10.16
C ILE A 131 2.45 -10.71 10.90
N GLU A 132 2.41 -9.99 12.03
CA GLU A 132 1.16 -9.79 12.76
C GLU A 132 0.13 -9.00 11.94
N GLN A 133 0.56 -7.98 11.19
CA GLN A 133 -0.30 -7.23 10.27
C GLN A 133 -0.82 -8.05 9.06
N ALA A 134 -0.17 -9.17 8.75
CA ALA A 134 -0.63 -10.10 7.71
C ALA A 134 -1.65 -11.13 8.23
N LYS A 135 -2.05 -11.03 9.52
CA LYS A 135 -2.99 -11.96 10.15
C LYS A 135 -4.41 -11.41 10.22
N TYR A 136 -5.33 -12.34 10.22
CA TYR A 136 -6.73 -12.13 10.58
C TYR A 136 -7.24 -13.35 11.36
N GLU A 137 -7.87 -13.16 12.52
CA GLU A 137 -8.33 -14.23 13.41
C GLU A 137 -7.27 -15.31 13.65
N GLY A 138 -6.03 -14.90 13.92
CA GLY A 138 -4.92 -15.77 14.27
C GLY A 138 -4.28 -16.55 13.11
N LYS A 139 -4.76 -16.40 11.88
CA LYS A 139 -4.19 -17.03 10.68
C LYS A 139 -3.48 -16.00 9.81
N THR A 140 -2.41 -16.41 9.16
CA THR A 140 -1.61 -15.57 8.25
C THR A 140 -2.11 -15.71 6.82
N TYR A 141 -2.40 -14.58 6.13
CA TYR A 141 -2.99 -14.54 4.80
C TYR A 141 -2.11 -13.86 3.75
N GLY A 142 -0.92 -13.44 4.13
CA GLY A 142 0.03 -12.84 3.22
C GLY A 142 1.46 -12.97 3.72
N VAL A 143 2.42 -12.92 2.80
CA VAL A 143 3.84 -12.82 3.14
C VAL A 143 4.28 -11.38 2.93
N PRO A 144 4.82 -10.69 3.95
CA PRO A 144 5.24 -9.31 3.81
C PRO A 144 6.32 -9.14 2.74
N LEU A 145 6.07 -8.27 1.75
CA LEU A 145 6.98 -8.01 0.64
C LEU A 145 7.78 -6.73 0.85
N VAL A 146 7.10 -5.66 1.16
CA VAL A 146 7.67 -4.34 1.50
C VAL A 146 6.87 -3.71 2.63
N THR A 147 7.56 -2.90 3.44
CA THR A 147 6.91 -2.07 4.46
C THR A 147 7.20 -0.60 4.21
N ASP A 148 6.37 0.26 4.72
CA ASP A 148 6.51 1.71 4.61
C ASP A 148 5.82 2.45 5.77
N THR A 149 6.07 3.74 5.82
CA THR A 149 5.34 4.71 6.64
C THR A 149 5.45 6.09 5.98
N LEU A 150 4.66 7.04 6.44
CA LEU A 150 4.80 8.42 6.02
C LEU A 150 5.92 9.13 6.80
N ALA A 151 6.64 10.00 6.12
CA ALA A 151 7.66 10.89 6.68
C ALA A 151 7.46 12.32 6.17
N LEU A 152 7.97 13.30 6.91
CA LEU A 152 8.21 14.62 6.37
C LEU A 152 9.46 14.52 5.48
N VAL A 153 9.29 14.71 4.18
CA VAL A 153 10.41 14.82 3.24
C VAL A 153 10.62 16.29 2.90
N TYR A 154 11.88 16.74 2.88
CA TYR A 154 12.19 18.14 2.71
C TYR A 154 13.48 18.39 1.93
N ASN A 155 13.55 19.53 1.28
CA ASN A 155 14.71 20.01 0.55
C ASN A 155 15.66 20.76 1.52
N LYS A 156 16.77 20.12 1.88
CA LYS A 156 17.74 20.64 2.85
C LYS A 156 18.36 21.96 2.36
N GLU A 157 18.56 22.13 1.07
CA GLU A 157 19.13 23.37 0.51
C GLU A 157 18.18 24.56 0.71
N LEU A 158 16.87 24.36 0.48
CA LEU A 158 15.86 25.42 0.71
C LEU A 158 15.73 25.77 2.19
N PHE A 159 15.77 24.76 3.07
CA PHE A 159 15.78 24.99 4.54
C PHE A 159 17.03 25.79 4.95
N LYS A 160 18.20 25.37 4.50
CA LYS A 160 19.46 26.07 4.77
C LYS A 160 19.47 27.50 4.22
N LYS A 161 18.94 27.75 3.02
CA LYS A 161 18.80 29.12 2.46
C LYS A 161 17.90 29.99 3.31
N ALA A 162 16.92 29.40 3.99
CA ALA A 162 16.03 30.11 4.92
C ALA A 162 16.63 30.24 6.34
N GLY A 163 17.84 29.73 6.58
CA GLY A 163 18.47 29.76 7.90
C GLY A 163 17.89 28.77 8.90
N ILE A 164 17.26 27.69 8.42
CA ILE A 164 16.61 26.68 9.25
C ILE A 164 17.52 25.46 9.32
N ASP A 165 17.89 25.06 10.53
CA ASP A 165 18.70 23.88 10.81
C ASP A 165 17.82 22.67 11.13
N GLY A 166 17.72 21.72 10.16
CA GLY A 166 16.98 20.47 10.35
C GLY A 166 15.48 20.54 10.04
N ALA A 167 14.77 19.47 10.36
CA ALA A 167 13.34 19.36 10.14
C ALA A 167 12.53 19.89 11.33
N PRO A 168 11.34 20.47 11.09
CA PRO A 168 10.42 20.89 12.16
C PRO A 168 9.96 19.67 12.97
N THR A 169 9.89 19.85 14.30
CA THR A 169 9.50 18.79 15.22
C THR A 169 8.00 18.77 15.54
N THR A 170 7.33 19.90 15.36
CA THR A 170 5.88 20.06 15.54
C THR A 170 5.22 20.68 14.32
N TRP A 171 3.91 20.48 14.16
CA TRP A 171 3.13 21.16 13.09
C TRP A 171 3.16 22.69 13.23
N ALA A 172 3.33 23.21 14.43
CA ALA A 172 3.49 24.65 14.67
C ALA A 172 4.84 25.15 14.15
N ASP A 173 5.92 24.41 14.39
CA ASP A 173 7.26 24.70 13.84
C ASP A 173 7.22 24.67 12.31
N LEU A 174 6.60 23.62 11.72
CA LEU A 174 6.45 23.53 10.27
C LEU A 174 5.77 24.78 9.67
N LYS A 175 4.74 25.28 10.33
CA LYS A 175 4.03 26.49 9.88
C LYS A 175 4.91 27.73 9.94
N THR A 176 5.72 27.85 10.97
CA THR A 176 6.69 28.95 11.16
C THR A 176 7.79 28.86 10.11
N ASP A 177 8.35 27.66 9.93
CA ASP A 177 9.40 27.39 8.95
C ASP A 177 8.91 27.64 7.52
N ALA A 178 7.69 27.22 7.20
CA ALA A 178 7.10 27.45 5.90
C ALA A 178 6.98 28.93 5.56
N ALA A 179 6.58 29.78 6.53
CA ALA A 179 6.51 31.22 6.35
C ALA A 179 7.91 31.83 6.14
N THR A 180 8.91 31.36 6.90
CA THR A 180 10.32 31.80 6.78
C THR A 180 10.88 31.40 5.41
N ILE A 181 10.70 30.15 4.98
CA ILE A 181 11.13 29.67 3.67
C ILE A 181 10.52 30.52 2.56
N LYS A 182 9.22 30.79 2.64
CA LYS A 182 8.53 31.64 1.64
C LYS A 182 9.14 33.04 1.56
N LYS A 183 9.42 33.65 2.70
CA LYS A 183 10.02 34.98 2.77
C LYS A 183 11.43 35.02 2.19
N GLU A 184 12.27 34.06 2.56
CA GLU A 184 13.69 34.09 2.20
C GLU A 184 13.99 33.51 0.80
N THR A 185 13.13 32.61 0.29
CA THR A 185 13.37 31.91 -0.97
C THR A 185 12.33 32.17 -2.07
N GLY A 186 11.16 32.71 -1.70
CA GLY A 186 10.01 32.85 -2.60
C GLY A 186 9.24 31.55 -2.85
N VAL A 187 9.75 30.40 -2.36
CA VAL A 187 9.16 29.07 -2.54
C VAL A 187 8.17 28.78 -1.40
N ASP A 188 7.09 28.06 -1.66
CA ASP A 188 6.23 27.58 -0.58
C ASP A 188 6.97 26.57 0.30
N GLY A 189 6.86 26.71 1.62
CA GLY A 189 7.57 25.84 2.56
C GLY A 189 6.94 24.46 2.70
N TYR A 190 5.62 24.36 2.53
CA TYR A 190 4.90 23.08 2.66
C TYR A 190 3.68 23.00 1.75
N TRP A 191 3.45 21.80 1.22
CA TRP A 191 2.22 21.46 0.49
C TRP A 191 1.64 20.14 1.03
N GLY A 192 0.49 20.24 1.70
CA GLY A 192 -0.21 19.11 2.29
C GLY A 192 -1.13 18.39 1.31
N SER A 193 -1.32 17.08 1.52
CA SER A 193 -2.32 16.29 0.81
C SER A 193 -3.70 16.42 1.48
N THR A 194 -4.75 16.33 0.66
CA THR A 194 -6.14 16.27 1.13
C THR A 194 -6.68 14.84 1.25
N GLN A 195 -5.86 13.83 0.97
CA GLN A 195 -6.24 12.42 1.10
C GLN A 195 -6.20 11.96 2.56
N ALA A 196 -7.16 11.12 2.93
CA ALA A 196 -7.35 10.63 4.29
C ALA A 196 -6.12 9.90 4.86
N TYR A 197 -5.44 9.09 4.04
CA TYR A 197 -4.23 8.38 4.46
C TYR A 197 -3.14 9.31 5.00
N TYR A 198 -2.91 10.47 4.37
CA TYR A 198 -1.93 11.46 4.83
C TYR A 198 -2.42 12.22 6.06
N ALA A 199 -3.72 12.46 6.15
CA ALA A 199 -4.33 13.14 7.29
C ALA A 199 -4.32 12.28 8.57
N GLN A 200 -4.16 10.95 8.45
CA GLN A 200 -4.07 10.03 9.59
C GLN A 200 -2.95 10.39 10.56
N SER A 201 -1.82 10.92 10.07
CA SER A 201 -0.70 11.34 10.91
C SER A 201 -1.09 12.40 11.95
N PHE A 202 -2.07 13.23 11.64
CA PHE A 202 -2.58 14.23 12.56
C PHE A 202 -3.41 13.61 13.68
N LEU A 203 -4.24 12.60 13.35
CA LEU A 203 -5.00 11.85 14.34
C LEU A 203 -4.08 11.17 15.35
N TYR A 204 -3.06 10.44 14.86
CA TYR A 204 -2.08 9.78 15.72
C TYR A 204 -1.30 10.79 16.58
N GLY A 205 -0.98 11.97 16.04
CA GLY A 205 -0.35 13.07 16.77
C GLY A 205 -1.22 13.61 17.92
N GLU A 206 -2.53 13.42 17.89
CA GLU A 206 -3.46 13.77 18.98
C GLU A 206 -3.88 12.53 19.80
N GLY A 207 -3.29 11.37 19.56
CA GLY A 207 -3.55 10.13 20.31
C GLY A 207 -4.91 9.51 20.01
N THR A 208 -5.43 9.69 18.79
CA THR A 208 -6.71 9.14 18.34
C THR A 208 -6.60 8.51 16.96
N ASP A 209 -7.65 7.85 16.52
CA ASP A 209 -7.81 7.26 15.20
C ASP A 209 -9.20 7.63 14.64
N THR A 210 -9.50 7.19 13.43
CA THR A 210 -10.83 7.29 12.80
C THR A 210 -11.88 6.49 13.58
N VAL A 211 -11.49 5.35 14.12
CA VAL A 211 -12.28 4.50 15.03
C VAL A 211 -11.39 3.95 16.15
N ASP A 212 -11.97 3.71 17.30
CA ASP A 212 -11.41 2.86 18.36
C ASP A 212 -11.99 1.45 18.14
N ALA A 213 -11.18 0.55 17.59
CA ALA A 213 -11.63 -0.79 17.25
C ALA A 213 -11.91 -1.65 18.49
N ASP A 214 -11.15 -1.46 19.58
CA ASP A 214 -11.30 -2.21 20.81
C ASP A 214 -12.57 -1.79 21.56
N ALA A 215 -12.81 -0.49 21.67
CA ALA A 215 -14.01 0.05 22.28
C ALA A 215 -15.24 0.00 21.35
N LYS A 216 -15.08 -0.38 20.08
CA LYS A 216 -16.11 -0.31 19.03
C LYS A 216 -16.75 1.08 18.97
N LYS A 217 -15.91 2.11 18.85
CA LYS A 217 -16.37 3.49 18.85
C LYS A 217 -15.86 4.24 17.63
N ILE A 218 -16.72 5.05 17.01
CA ILE A 218 -16.37 5.97 15.95
C ILE A 218 -15.80 7.23 16.60
N THR A 219 -14.55 7.59 16.27
CA THR A 219 -13.82 8.67 16.92
C THR A 219 -13.49 9.83 16.00
N VAL A 220 -13.84 9.72 14.71
CA VAL A 220 -13.51 10.69 13.65
C VAL A 220 -14.01 12.12 13.91
N ALA A 221 -15.10 12.28 14.66
CA ALA A 221 -15.65 13.59 15.06
C ALA A 221 -15.44 13.90 16.56
N SER A 222 -14.63 13.13 17.27
CA SER A 222 -14.28 13.38 18.67
C SER A 222 -13.54 14.73 18.86
N PRO A 223 -13.49 15.29 20.08
CA PRO A 223 -12.72 16.52 20.34
C PRO A 223 -11.25 16.39 19.90
N ALA A 224 -10.60 15.25 20.12
CA ALA A 224 -9.22 15.00 19.70
C ALA A 224 -9.10 14.99 18.16
N ALA A 225 -10.01 14.30 17.45
CA ALA A 225 -10.03 14.29 16.00
C ALA A 225 -10.30 15.68 15.40
N LYS A 226 -11.23 16.45 15.98
CA LYS A 226 -11.48 17.84 15.55
C LYS A 226 -10.24 18.71 15.70
N LYS A 227 -9.47 18.53 16.78
CA LYS A 227 -8.21 19.23 17.00
C LYS A 227 -7.17 18.84 15.95
N ALA A 228 -7.02 17.54 15.68
CA ALA A 228 -6.13 16.98 14.65
C ALA A 228 -6.44 17.56 13.27
N TYR A 229 -7.68 17.46 12.83
CA TYR A 229 -8.11 17.99 11.54
C TYR A 229 -8.13 19.53 11.49
N GLY A 230 -8.28 20.20 12.64
CA GLY A 230 -8.10 21.65 12.76
C GLY A 230 -6.66 22.07 12.47
N THR A 231 -5.69 21.34 13.03
CA THR A 231 -4.25 21.53 12.74
C THR A 231 -3.95 21.26 11.26
N TRP A 232 -4.42 20.13 10.72
CA TRP A 232 -4.28 19.78 9.31
C TRP A 232 -4.86 20.85 8.38
N LYS A 233 -6.08 21.31 8.62
CA LYS A 233 -6.73 22.37 7.84
C LYS A 233 -5.92 23.67 7.86
N GLY A 234 -5.36 24.03 9.00
CA GLY A 234 -4.54 25.23 9.15
C GLY A 234 -3.23 25.21 8.35
N LEU A 235 -2.86 24.06 7.75
CA LEU A 235 -1.70 23.96 6.86
C LEU A 235 -2.03 24.29 5.38
N PHE A 236 -3.22 24.79 5.10
CA PHE A 236 -3.64 25.28 3.78
C PHE A 236 -3.93 26.79 3.77
N ASP A 237 -3.61 27.50 4.85
CA ASP A 237 -4.00 28.93 5.05
C ASP A 237 -3.14 29.93 4.27
N GLY A 238 -2.18 29.50 3.46
CA GLY A 238 -1.21 30.37 2.78
C GLY A 238 -0.05 30.78 3.70
N LYS A 239 0.61 31.92 3.43
CA LYS A 239 1.79 32.39 4.17
C LYS A 239 2.96 31.40 4.18
N GLY A 240 3.29 30.86 3.00
CA GLY A 240 4.30 29.82 2.84
C GLY A 240 3.75 28.41 2.87
N LEU A 241 2.46 28.24 3.16
CA LEU A 241 1.71 27.00 3.02
C LEU A 241 0.97 27.04 1.68
N HIS A 242 1.11 26.01 0.88
CA HIS A 242 0.40 25.93 -0.39
C HIS A 242 -1.11 25.72 -0.14
N LYS A 243 -1.95 26.36 -0.91
CA LYS A 243 -3.40 26.13 -0.82
C LYS A 243 -3.74 24.70 -1.17
N ALA A 244 -4.83 24.19 -0.60
CA ALA A 244 -5.31 22.85 -0.89
C ALA A 244 -5.56 22.66 -2.38
N ASP A 245 -4.95 21.65 -2.98
CA ASP A 245 -5.35 21.14 -4.28
C ASP A 245 -6.43 20.06 -4.07
N THR A 246 -7.60 20.31 -4.64
CA THR A 246 -8.76 19.42 -4.54
C THR A 246 -9.12 18.79 -5.89
N THR A 247 -8.19 18.85 -6.84
CA THR A 247 -8.34 18.22 -8.16
C THR A 247 -8.02 16.72 -8.12
N ALA A 248 -8.42 16.00 -9.14
CA ALA A 248 -8.08 14.58 -9.26
C ALA A 248 -6.56 14.34 -9.39
N ASP A 249 -5.82 15.33 -9.93
CA ASP A 249 -4.39 15.22 -10.17
C ASP A 249 -3.53 15.79 -9.02
N ALA A 250 -4.15 16.14 -7.88
CA ALA A 250 -3.49 16.74 -6.72
C ALA A 250 -2.23 15.99 -6.27
N TYR A 251 -2.28 14.65 -6.28
CA TYR A 251 -1.12 13.83 -5.93
C TYR A 251 0.07 14.12 -6.87
N ALA A 252 -0.15 14.08 -8.18
CA ALA A 252 0.89 14.32 -9.17
C ALA A 252 1.43 15.76 -9.07
N HIS A 253 0.56 16.75 -8.86
CA HIS A 253 0.97 18.15 -8.71
C HIS A 253 1.90 18.36 -7.51
N ILE A 254 1.61 17.73 -6.37
CA ILE A 254 2.45 17.79 -5.17
C ILE A 254 3.82 17.18 -5.46
N GLN A 255 3.86 15.99 -6.09
CA GLN A 255 5.11 15.33 -6.44
C GLN A 255 5.94 16.19 -7.41
N ASP A 256 5.34 16.67 -8.50
CA ASP A 256 6.01 17.49 -9.50
C ASP A 256 6.57 18.80 -8.91
N ALA A 257 5.83 19.41 -8.00
CA ALA A 257 6.32 20.60 -7.30
C ALA A 257 7.53 20.29 -6.43
N PHE A 258 7.49 19.21 -5.67
CA PHE A 258 8.58 18.82 -4.77
C PHE A 258 9.85 18.42 -5.51
N VAL A 259 9.76 17.54 -6.50
CA VAL A 259 10.92 17.08 -7.28
C VAL A 259 11.62 18.20 -8.03
N ASN A 260 10.92 19.28 -8.34
CA ASN A 260 11.45 20.45 -9.03
C ASN A 260 11.80 21.64 -8.09
N GLY A 261 11.72 21.43 -6.76
CA GLY A 261 12.05 22.45 -5.77
C GLY A 261 11.10 23.65 -5.74
N LYS A 262 9.86 23.49 -6.20
CA LYS A 262 8.81 24.51 -6.16
C LYS A 262 8.06 24.53 -4.82
N VAL A 263 8.27 23.51 -4.00
CA VAL A 263 7.84 23.43 -2.61
C VAL A 263 8.98 22.80 -1.79
N ALA A 264 9.19 23.28 -0.56
CA ALA A 264 10.33 22.87 0.25
C ALA A 264 10.11 21.58 1.03
N SER A 265 8.88 21.24 1.38
CA SER A 265 8.56 20.02 2.14
C SER A 265 7.16 19.51 1.84
N ILE A 266 7.00 18.21 1.96
CA ILE A 266 5.72 17.47 1.83
C ILE A 266 5.74 16.29 2.80
N VAL A 267 4.60 15.69 3.09
CA VAL A 267 4.51 14.37 3.74
C VAL A 267 4.37 13.31 2.64
N GLN A 268 5.27 12.31 2.64
CA GLN A 268 5.28 11.27 1.60
C GLN A 268 5.87 9.96 2.15
N GLY A 269 5.63 8.85 1.43
CA GLY A 269 6.21 7.54 1.69
C GLY A 269 7.42 7.20 0.81
N PRO A 270 8.13 6.08 1.09
CA PRO A 270 9.36 5.73 0.39
C PRO A 270 9.18 5.37 -1.09
N TRP A 271 7.97 5.03 -1.53
CA TRP A 271 7.65 4.68 -2.91
C TRP A 271 7.90 5.80 -3.93
N GLU A 272 8.09 7.06 -3.47
CA GLU A 272 8.42 8.20 -4.33
C GLU A 272 9.91 8.55 -4.36
N ILE A 273 10.78 7.92 -3.55
CA ILE A 273 12.20 8.28 -3.46
C ILE A 273 12.89 8.19 -4.84
N THR A 274 12.64 7.12 -5.58
CA THR A 274 13.24 6.96 -6.91
C THR A 274 12.76 8.03 -7.89
N ASN A 275 11.55 8.55 -7.74
CA ASN A 275 11.03 9.67 -8.49
C ASN A 275 11.69 10.99 -8.04
N PHE A 276 11.87 11.20 -6.73
CA PHE A 276 12.55 12.38 -6.22
C PHE A 276 13.96 12.52 -6.79
N TYR A 277 14.73 11.44 -6.84
CA TYR A 277 16.10 11.45 -7.38
C TYR A 277 16.20 11.71 -8.90
N LYS A 278 15.09 11.60 -9.63
CA LYS A 278 15.02 12.00 -11.05
C LYS A 278 14.79 13.51 -11.21
N GLY A 279 14.26 14.17 -10.18
CA GLY A 279 13.93 15.58 -10.21
C GLY A 279 15.16 16.50 -10.12
N SER A 280 14.99 17.75 -10.57
CA SER A 280 16.09 18.74 -10.61
C SER A 280 16.59 19.11 -9.20
N ALA A 281 15.72 19.07 -8.19
CA ALA A 281 16.06 19.46 -6.83
C ALA A 281 16.88 18.40 -6.07
N PHE A 282 16.87 17.14 -6.51
CA PHE A 282 17.45 16.01 -5.78
C PHE A 282 18.42 15.17 -6.61
N LYS A 283 19.04 15.77 -7.64
CA LYS A 283 20.16 15.13 -8.36
C LYS A 283 21.32 14.81 -7.43
N ASP A 284 21.60 15.70 -6.48
CA ASP A 284 22.35 15.39 -5.28
C ASP A 284 21.40 14.77 -4.26
N LYS A 285 21.47 13.45 -4.11
CA LYS A 285 20.62 12.68 -3.20
C LYS A 285 20.73 13.12 -1.76
N THR A 286 21.88 13.72 -1.36
CA THR A 286 22.09 14.22 0.00
C THR A 286 21.22 15.41 0.34
N ASN A 287 20.66 16.11 -0.66
CA ASN A 287 19.73 17.20 -0.47
C ASN A 287 18.35 16.75 0.02
N LEU A 288 17.98 15.48 -0.19
CA LEU A 288 16.74 14.94 0.35
C LEU A 288 16.86 14.75 1.87
N GLY A 289 16.06 15.48 2.63
CA GLY A 289 15.87 15.26 4.06
C GLY A 289 14.66 14.35 4.29
N ILE A 290 14.78 13.42 5.24
CA ILE A 290 13.69 12.54 5.68
C ILE A 290 13.65 12.61 7.19
N ALA A 291 12.51 12.98 7.75
CA ALA A 291 12.30 13.12 9.18
C ALA A 291 10.93 12.55 9.57
N THR A 292 10.78 12.22 10.83
CA THR A 292 9.47 11.88 11.40
C THR A 292 8.46 12.98 11.07
N VAL A 293 7.23 12.61 10.75
CA VAL A 293 6.15 13.63 10.63
C VAL A 293 6.10 14.47 11.90
N PRO A 294 5.83 15.77 11.79
CA PRO A 294 5.78 16.63 12.98
C PRO A 294 4.79 16.12 14.03
N ALA A 295 5.14 16.31 15.30
CA ALA A 295 4.30 15.92 16.41
C ALA A 295 3.04 16.78 16.53
N GLY A 296 1.95 16.17 16.96
CA GLY A 296 0.75 16.86 17.41
C GLY A 296 0.90 17.43 18.82
N SER A 297 -0.19 17.96 19.37
CA SER A 297 -0.16 18.58 20.69
C SER A 297 0.02 17.59 21.86
N SER A 298 -0.11 16.30 21.62
CA SER A 298 0.26 15.26 22.58
C SER A 298 1.78 15.12 22.77
N GLY A 299 2.58 15.83 21.97
CA GLY A 299 4.04 15.68 21.90
C GLY A 299 4.48 14.41 21.19
N LYS A 300 3.56 13.66 20.60
CA LYS A 300 3.82 12.43 19.85
C LYS A 300 3.73 12.69 18.36
N ALA A 301 4.67 12.12 17.63
CA ALA A 301 4.56 11.94 16.19
C ALA A 301 3.95 10.56 15.90
N GLY A 302 3.24 10.43 14.80
CA GLY A 302 2.71 9.14 14.38
C GLY A 302 2.34 9.15 12.90
N ALA A 303 2.57 8.05 12.24
CA ALA A 303 2.17 7.84 10.85
C ALA A 303 1.68 6.40 10.69
N PRO A 304 0.76 6.11 9.75
CA PRO A 304 0.30 4.75 9.56
C PRO A 304 1.45 3.84 9.05
N THR A 305 1.54 2.64 9.59
CA THR A 305 2.34 1.59 8.97
C THR A 305 1.61 1.16 7.70
N GLY A 306 2.30 1.23 6.59
CA GLY A 306 1.86 0.74 5.30
C GLY A 306 2.72 -0.44 4.83
N GLY A 307 2.59 -0.73 3.54
CA GLY A 307 3.31 -1.79 2.88
C GLY A 307 2.39 -2.76 2.16
N HIS A 308 3.00 -3.79 1.58
CA HIS A 308 2.28 -4.75 0.76
C HIS A 308 2.69 -6.17 1.09
N ASN A 309 1.71 -7.04 1.17
CA ASN A 309 1.87 -8.48 1.24
C ASN A 309 1.69 -9.11 -0.15
N LEU A 310 2.27 -10.28 -0.37
CA LEU A 310 1.83 -11.18 -1.42
C LEU A 310 0.84 -12.17 -0.82
N SER A 311 -0.37 -12.20 -1.38
CA SER A 311 -1.46 -13.09 -0.94
C SER A 311 -1.93 -13.97 -2.07
N VAL A 312 -2.28 -15.23 -1.75
CA VAL A 312 -2.76 -16.22 -2.72
C VAL A 312 -4.28 -16.24 -2.71
N TYR A 313 -4.90 -16.27 -3.88
CA TYR A 313 -6.34 -16.42 -4.00
C TYR A 313 -6.79 -17.84 -3.62
N ALA A 314 -7.68 -17.95 -2.66
CA ALA A 314 -8.17 -19.25 -2.17
C ALA A 314 -8.98 -20.05 -3.20
N GLY A 315 -9.56 -19.34 -4.20
CA GLY A 315 -10.34 -19.98 -5.27
C GLY A 315 -9.53 -20.54 -6.43
N SER A 316 -8.20 -20.36 -6.45
CA SER A 316 -7.30 -21.01 -7.41
C SER A 316 -7.28 -22.53 -7.16
N ASP A 317 -7.07 -23.33 -8.19
CA ASP A 317 -6.89 -24.76 -8.02
C ASP A 317 -5.56 -25.13 -7.32
N LYS A 318 -5.41 -26.39 -6.94
CA LYS A 318 -4.25 -26.84 -6.15
C LYS A 318 -2.90 -26.64 -6.85
N ALA A 319 -2.85 -26.81 -8.19
CA ALA A 319 -1.62 -26.62 -8.93
C ALA A 319 -1.21 -25.14 -8.96
N HIS A 320 -2.17 -24.23 -9.20
CA HIS A 320 -1.95 -22.80 -9.16
C HIS A 320 -1.61 -22.32 -7.73
N GLN A 321 -2.28 -22.85 -6.69
CA GLN A 321 -1.93 -22.55 -5.30
C GLN A 321 -0.48 -22.96 -4.98
N ALA A 322 -0.07 -24.18 -5.32
CA ALA A 322 1.30 -24.66 -5.08
C ALA A 322 2.36 -23.80 -5.81
N ALA A 323 2.13 -23.52 -7.10
CA ALA A 323 3.01 -22.65 -7.88
C ALA A 323 3.08 -21.22 -7.29
N SER A 324 1.96 -20.70 -6.80
CA SER A 324 1.88 -19.39 -6.15
C SER A 324 2.69 -19.35 -4.84
N LEU A 325 2.61 -20.40 -4.01
CA LEU A 325 3.40 -20.48 -2.78
C LEU A 325 4.90 -20.46 -3.06
N THR A 326 5.35 -21.20 -4.07
CA THR A 326 6.75 -21.20 -4.52
C THR A 326 7.17 -19.81 -5.01
N PHE A 327 6.29 -19.11 -5.74
CA PHE A 327 6.54 -17.73 -6.19
C PHE A 327 6.61 -16.75 -5.00
N LEU A 328 5.69 -16.83 -4.03
CA LEU A 328 5.73 -16.01 -2.83
C LEU A 328 7.06 -16.16 -2.10
N LYS A 329 7.51 -17.40 -1.87
CA LYS A 329 8.78 -17.71 -1.21
C LYS A 329 9.98 -17.08 -1.93
N PHE A 330 10.00 -17.14 -3.26
CA PHE A 330 11.05 -16.51 -4.07
C PHE A 330 11.01 -14.98 -3.93
N MET A 331 9.85 -14.37 -4.16
CA MET A 331 9.70 -12.92 -4.16
C MET A 331 9.98 -12.28 -2.80
N THR A 332 9.72 -12.99 -1.71
CA THR A 332 9.93 -12.53 -0.33
C THR A 332 11.23 -13.04 0.29
N SER A 333 12.09 -13.67 -0.50
CA SER A 333 13.44 -14.06 -0.07
C SER A 333 14.30 -12.83 0.25
N ALA A 334 15.34 -12.99 1.09
CA ALA A 334 16.26 -11.91 1.42
C ALA A 334 16.86 -11.27 0.16
N LYS A 335 17.24 -12.08 -0.84
CA LYS A 335 17.83 -11.59 -2.09
C LYS A 335 16.85 -10.79 -2.93
N SER A 336 15.61 -11.23 -3.04
CA SER A 336 14.57 -10.50 -3.76
C SER A 336 14.24 -9.18 -3.06
N GLN A 337 14.10 -9.19 -1.74
CA GLN A 337 13.83 -7.97 -0.97
C GLN A 337 15.01 -6.98 -0.99
N GLU A 338 16.26 -7.45 -0.93
CA GLU A 338 17.44 -6.61 -1.16
C GLU A 338 17.36 -5.94 -2.54
N THR A 339 17.06 -6.71 -3.59
CA THR A 339 16.95 -6.19 -4.95
C THR A 339 15.83 -5.14 -5.06
N ILE A 340 14.66 -5.41 -4.45
CA ILE A 340 13.53 -4.48 -4.41
C ILE A 340 13.93 -3.20 -3.68
N ALA A 341 14.56 -3.32 -2.51
CA ALA A 341 15.00 -2.16 -1.73
C ALA A 341 15.95 -1.27 -2.52
N LEU A 342 17.00 -1.83 -3.10
CA LEU A 342 18.02 -1.07 -3.84
C LEU A 342 17.49 -0.45 -5.15
N LYS A 343 16.49 -1.04 -5.78
CA LYS A 343 15.93 -0.55 -7.05
C LYS A 343 14.74 0.39 -6.87
N ASN A 344 13.92 0.14 -5.85
CA ASN A 344 12.67 0.87 -5.62
C ASN A 344 12.74 1.80 -4.40
N SER A 345 13.85 1.76 -3.63
CA SER A 345 14.04 2.50 -2.36
C SER A 345 12.96 2.22 -1.32
N THR A 346 12.34 1.04 -1.38
CA THR A 346 11.36 0.58 -0.40
C THR A 346 12.03 -0.20 0.73
N LEU A 347 11.36 -0.30 1.87
CA LEU A 347 11.94 -0.95 3.04
C LEU A 347 11.71 -2.47 3.00
N PRO A 348 12.78 -3.29 3.20
CA PRO A 348 12.62 -4.72 3.41
C PRO A 348 11.80 -5.04 4.65
N THR A 349 11.11 -6.17 4.60
CA THR A 349 10.33 -6.71 5.73
C THR A 349 11.09 -7.76 6.53
N ARG A 350 12.29 -8.14 6.07
CA ARG A 350 13.18 -9.13 6.66
C ARG A 350 14.47 -8.48 7.15
N ASP A 351 14.94 -8.88 8.32
CA ASP A 351 16.19 -8.34 8.89
C ASP A 351 17.43 -8.73 8.07
N ASP A 352 17.43 -9.94 7.49
CA ASP A 352 18.53 -10.45 6.68
C ASP A 352 18.60 -9.85 5.26
N ALA A 353 17.63 -9.06 4.86
CA ALA A 353 17.65 -8.28 3.61
C ALA A 353 18.27 -6.88 3.80
N TYR A 354 18.49 -6.42 5.03
CA TYR A 354 19.21 -5.18 5.33
C TYR A 354 20.72 -5.38 5.26
N THR A 355 21.23 -5.62 4.05
CA THR A 355 22.67 -5.70 3.77
C THR A 355 23.36 -4.36 4.03
N THR A 356 24.70 -4.34 3.99
CA THR A 356 25.47 -3.09 4.11
C THR A 356 25.09 -2.10 3.02
N GLU A 357 24.85 -2.59 1.80
CA GLU A 357 24.46 -1.76 0.66
C GLU A 357 23.07 -1.15 0.87
N VAL A 358 22.08 -1.94 1.30
CA VAL A 358 20.73 -1.46 1.61
C VAL A 358 20.76 -0.40 2.71
N LYS A 359 21.51 -0.65 3.79
CA LYS A 359 21.65 0.30 4.93
C LYS A 359 22.37 1.59 4.56
N SER A 360 23.21 1.59 3.52
CA SER A 360 23.94 2.77 3.07
C SER A 360 23.15 3.65 2.09
N ASP A 361 22.02 3.17 1.56
CA ASP A 361 21.15 4.02 0.74
C ASP A 361 20.51 5.11 1.61
N PRO A 362 20.70 6.40 1.30
CA PRO A 362 20.24 7.49 2.16
C PRO A 362 18.71 7.57 2.28
N GLY A 363 17.98 7.15 1.26
CA GLY A 363 16.52 7.11 1.29
C GLY A 363 16.02 6.01 2.22
N ILE A 364 16.57 4.79 2.08
CA ILE A 364 16.21 3.65 2.93
C ILE A 364 16.60 3.93 4.38
N ALA A 365 17.82 4.41 4.63
CA ALA A 365 18.29 4.75 5.97
C ALA A 365 17.41 5.83 6.63
N GLY A 366 17.02 6.86 5.88
CA GLY A 366 16.11 7.91 6.34
C GLY A 366 14.76 7.35 6.78
N TYR A 367 14.12 6.54 5.95
CA TYR A 367 12.83 5.93 6.29
C TYR A 367 12.95 4.87 7.40
N GLN A 368 14.03 4.09 7.45
CA GLN A 368 14.28 3.18 8.56
C GLN A 368 14.36 3.93 9.90
N GLY A 369 14.97 5.12 9.90
CA GLY A 369 15.06 5.97 11.09
C GLY A 369 13.70 6.45 11.63
N VAL A 370 12.68 6.57 10.78
CA VAL A 370 11.35 7.05 11.18
C VAL A 370 10.32 5.93 11.43
N LEU A 371 10.65 4.67 11.12
CA LEU A 371 9.73 3.54 11.34
C LEU A 371 9.29 3.37 12.80
N SER A 372 10.10 3.79 13.77
CA SER A 372 9.75 3.71 15.19
C SER A 372 8.53 4.56 15.58
N ALA A 373 8.18 5.57 14.77
CA ALA A 373 6.99 6.39 14.95
C ALA A 373 5.78 5.84 14.18
N ALA A 374 5.96 4.81 13.35
CA ALA A 374 4.88 4.18 12.61
C ALA A 374 3.95 3.41 13.55
N GLN A 375 2.65 3.54 13.32
CA GLN A 375 1.62 2.88 14.12
C GLN A 375 0.86 1.87 13.25
N PRO A 376 0.68 0.63 13.73
CA PRO A 376 -0.13 -0.36 13.03
C PRO A 376 -1.58 0.10 12.98
N ARG A 377 -2.23 -0.19 11.87
CA ARG A 377 -3.68 0.03 11.74
C ARG A 377 -4.44 -1.13 12.35
N PRO A 378 -5.66 -0.90 12.91
CA PRO A 378 -6.50 -1.97 13.42
C PRO A 378 -6.77 -3.07 12.39
N ALA A 379 -6.72 -4.34 12.81
CA ALA A 379 -7.07 -5.50 11.98
C ALA A 379 -8.59 -5.63 11.78
N LEU A 380 -9.25 -4.52 11.48
CA LEU A 380 -10.69 -4.43 11.26
C LEU A 380 -10.98 -4.61 9.76
N PRO A 381 -11.84 -5.58 9.35
CA PRO A 381 -12.16 -5.81 7.94
C PRO A 381 -12.68 -4.59 7.19
N GLU A 382 -13.38 -3.72 7.87
CA GLU A 382 -13.98 -2.51 7.32
C GLU A 382 -12.99 -1.32 7.27
N TYR A 383 -11.80 -1.41 7.92
CA TYR A 383 -10.90 -0.27 8.12
C TYR A 383 -10.51 0.43 6.81
N SER A 384 -10.14 -0.33 5.79
CA SER A 384 -9.77 0.26 4.48
C SER A 384 -10.94 1.00 3.80
N SER A 385 -12.16 0.65 4.11
CA SER A 385 -13.36 1.33 3.59
C SER A 385 -13.67 2.64 4.31
N LEU A 386 -13.06 2.88 5.49
CA LEU A 386 -13.26 4.11 6.26
C LEU A 386 -12.59 5.32 5.60
N TRP A 387 -11.63 5.11 4.69
CA TRP A 387 -11.00 6.19 3.94
C TRP A 387 -11.97 6.92 3.00
N GLY A 388 -12.87 6.21 2.32
CA GLY A 388 -13.77 6.78 1.33
C GLY A 388 -14.62 7.95 1.83
N PRO A 389 -15.32 7.84 2.99
CA PRO A 389 -16.01 8.96 3.60
C PRO A 389 -15.11 10.16 3.88
N LEU A 390 -13.89 9.93 4.34
CA LEU A 390 -12.91 10.99 4.62
C LEU A 390 -12.36 11.61 3.34
N ASP A 391 -12.02 10.83 2.33
CA ASP A 391 -11.57 11.32 1.01
C ASP A 391 -12.65 12.13 0.30
N THR A 392 -13.93 11.93 0.68
CA THR A 392 -15.04 12.74 0.20
C THR A 392 -15.12 14.09 0.91
N GLU A 393 -14.89 14.14 2.22
CA GLU A 393 -15.13 15.33 3.03
C GLU A 393 -13.87 16.22 3.22
N LEU A 394 -12.68 15.61 3.36
CA LEU A 394 -11.45 16.37 3.61
C LEU A 394 -11.13 17.39 2.50
N PRO A 395 -11.26 17.09 1.19
CA PRO A 395 -11.06 18.10 0.15
C PRO A 395 -12.03 19.29 0.27
N LYS A 396 -13.28 19.05 0.68
CA LYS A 396 -14.28 20.11 0.87
C LYS A 396 -13.91 21.00 2.07
N ILE A 397 -13.44 20.39 3.16
CA ILE A 397 -12.99 21.08 4.36
C ILE A 397 -11.74 21.92 4.05
N ALA A 398 -10.73 21.34 3.39
CA ALA A 398 -9.49 22.01 3.03
C ALA A 398 -9.72 23.17 2.05
N GLY A 399 -10.62 22.96 1.08
CA GLY A 399 -11.02 23.97 0.09
C GLY A 399 -12.00 25.02 0.63
N GLY A 400 -12.39 24.95 1.90
CA GLY A 400 -13.30 25.92 2.53
C GLY A 400 -14.77 25.82 2.05
N LYS A 401 -15.14 24.74 1.34
CA LYS A 401 -16.52 24.51 0.89
C LYS A 401 -17.43 24.00 2.00
N GLU A 402 -16.85 23.39 3.02
CA GLU A 402 -17.54 22.93 4.22
C GLU A 402 -16.79 23.34 5.49
N SER A 403 -17.54 23.56 6.60
CA SER A 403 -16.93 23.71 7.91
C SER A 403 -16.37 22.38 8.41
N LEU A 404 -15.36 22.42 9.27
CA LEU A 404 -14.76 21.23 9.86
C LEU A 404 -15.80 20.34 10.56
N ASP A 405 -16.65 20.95 11.42
CA ASP A 405 -17.66 20.19 12.17
C ASP A 405 -18.67 19.50 11.26
N LYS A 406 -19.11 20.19 10.20
CA LYS A 406 -20.09 19.61 9.26
C LYS A 406 -19.47 18.48 8.47
N GLY A 407 -18.27 18.66 7.90
CA GLY A 407 -17.60 17.63 7.12
C GLY A 407 -17.26 16.38 7.95
N LEU A 408 -16.75 16.55 9.20
CA LEU A 408 -16.49 15.41 10.07
C LEU A 408 -17.79 14.72 10.52
N GLY A 409 -18.87 15.45 10.76
CA GLY A 409 -20.19 14.87 11.05
C GLY A 409 -20.78 14.07 9.88
N ASN A 410 -20.55 14.53 8.64
CA ASN A 410 -20.90 13.77 7.43
C ASN A 410 -20.09 12.48 7.34
N ALA A 411 -18.77 12.57 7.54
CA ALA A 411 -17.87 11.40 7.54
C ALA A 411 -18.27 10.40 8.63
N GLU A 412 -18.53 10.85 9.87
CA GLU A 412 -19.01 10.00 10.96
C GLU A 412 -20.30 9.27 10.61
N THR A 413 -21.25 9.98 9.98
CA THR A 413 -22.52 9.40 9.57
C THR A 413 -22.34 8.34 8.48
N ALA A 414 -21.40 8.55 7.56
CA ALA A 414 -21.09 7.57 6.51
C ALA A 414 -20.32 6.37 7.07
N ILE A 415 -19.36 6.60 7.96
CA ILE A 415 -18.59 5.56 8.65
C ILE A 415 -19.52 4.66 9.49
N ALA A 416 -20.50 5.22 10.20
CA ALA A 416 -21.46 4.45 10.98
C ALA A 416 -22.26 3.41 10.17
N LYS A 417 -22.41 3.63 8.86
CA LYS A 417 -23.04 2.64 7.96
C LYS A 417 -22.09 1.49 7.59
N LEU A 418 -20.78 1.72 7.65
CA LEU A 418 -19.75 0.72 7.34
C LEU A 418 -19.46 -0.16 8.55
N VAL A 419 -19.59 0.40 9.77
CA VAL A 419 -19.36 -0.28 11.04
C VAL A 419 -20.61 -0.17 11.95
N PRO A 420 -21.72 -0.81 11.60
CA PRO A 420 -23.01 -0.63 12.27
C PRO A 420 -23.01 -1.03 13.75
N ASP A 421 -22.04 -1.87 14.15
CA ASP A 421 -21.89 -2.33 15.54
C ASP A 421 -21.07 -1.36 16.42
N PHE A 422 -20.59 -0.24 15.83
CA PHE A 422 -19.81 0.77 16.55
C PHE A 422 -20.73 1.89 17.07
N SER A 423 -20.50 2.33 18.30
CA SER A 423 -21.13 3.54 18.85
C SER A 423 -20.48 4.81 18.30
N LYS A 424 -21.23 5.90 18.31
CA LYS A 424 -20.69 7.24 18.02
C LYS A 424 -20.05 7.87 19.25
#